data_486167387103165c5bea7e854a6c1543
#
_entry.id   486167387103165c5bea7e854a6c1543
#
_cell.length_a   1.000
_cell.length_b   1.000
_cell.length_c   1.000
_cell.angle_alpha   90.00
_cell.angle_beta   90.00
_cell.angle_gamma   90.00
#
_symmetry.space_group_name_H-M   'P 1'
#
loop_
_entity.id
_entity.type
_entity.pdbx_description
1 polymer ?
#
loop_
_entity_poly.entity_id
_entity_poly.type
_entity_poly.pdbx_seq_one_letter_code
_entity_poly.pdbx_strand_id
1 'polypeptide(L)'
;MKKSLVNRLCVAGALLLTFVAIQSQAESPESNDRDLTGENGILFWGPDQQVYGFPRLAELYPTRSIKGQEVPLQLPIRLSNLDAFSYSYAEQIHTVDSHMQSERTAGLLVIQNGEIKVERYGLEHHANAPWVSFSVTKSVVSMLFGAAVKDGYIASIDDPVSDYLPVFANSPYADVSIKHILQMASGVAWNEDYADPASNIVNLPGEEMAGFKYMRNLPRVAKPGTVFNYNTGETNIAGAILRKAVGKNLSDYASEKVFLPGGISNTANWLLGAPNGNEFAGCCISANLRDYGRIGLFALQNSQASSPSSPLAPNWMQQSTTPSPGYDGYGFFWWLTDSGVYSAQGVFGQFIFVDANRDLVIVLQSAWPEAWNTDLENRALSFIGALADYIVAGD
;
A
#
# COMPACT_ATOMS: atom_id res chain seq x y z
N MET A 1 63.40 27.17 -72.79
CA MET A 1 64.14 28.33 -72.27
C MET A 1 64.04 28.32 -70.73
N LYS A 2 65.19 28.29 -70.07
CA LYS A 2 65.50 28.69 -68.69
C LYS A 2 64.80 27.95 -67.53
N LYS A 3 65.47 27.04 -66.82
CA LYS A 3 66.38 27.21 -65.67
C LYS A 3 65.61 27.70 -64.43
N SER A 4 65.78 27.20 -63.26
CA SER A 4 66.82 26.52 -62.42
C SER A 4 66.23 26.53 -61.00
N LEU A 5 66.46 25.85 -60.11
CA LEU A 5 67.51 25.39 -59.20
C LEU A 5 66.92 24.94 -57.87
N VAL A 6 67.16 23.79 -57.50
CA VAL A 6 67.64 23.24 -56.21
C VAL A 6 67.61 24.19 -55.01
N ASN A 7 66.97 23.71 -53.94
CA ASN A 7 67.69 23.60 -52.66
C ASN A 7 67.05 22.56 -51.70
N ARG A 8 67.92 21.69 -51.25
CA ARG A 8 67.64 20.70 -50.21
C ARG A 8 67.74 21.38 -48.83
N LEU A 9 66.85 21.11 -47.94
CA LEU A 9 67.07 21.19 -46.52
C LEU A 9 66.37 20.03 -45.81
N CYS A 10 67.17 19.18 -45.21
CA CYS A 10 66.78 18.16 -44.25
C CYS A 10 66.32 18.84 -42.96
N VAL A 11 65.06 18.52 -42.51
CA VAL A 11 64.68 18.71 -41.13
C VAL A 11 64.02 17.43 -40.65
N ALA A 12 64.53 16.90 -39.54
CA ALA A 12 64.11 15.71 -38.87
C ALA A 12 62.63 15.83 -38.40
N GLY A 13 61.82 14.93 -38.87
CA GLY A 13 60.45 14.84 -38.41
C GLY A 13 60.32 14.01 -37.13
N ALA A 14 59.96 14.62 -36.04
CA ALA A 14 59.53 13.92 -34.87
C ALA A 14 58.10 13.39 -35.10
N LEU A 15 57.91 12.07 -35.14
CA LEU A 15 56.60 11.44 -35.12
C LEU A 15 55.97 11.67 -33.74
N LEU A 16 55.03 12.59 -33.63
CA LEU A 16 54.08 12.64 -32.52
C LEU A 16 52.98 11.59 -32.79
N LEU A 17 53.10 10.45 -32.12
CA LEU A 17 52.00 9.50 -31.94
C LEU A 17 50.98 10.12 -30.98
N THR A 18 49.96 10.74 -31.50
CA THR A 18 48.75 11.06 -30.74
C THR A 18 48.01 9.77 -30.46
N PHE A 19 48.13 9.24 -29.26
CA PHE A 19 47.21 8.27 -28.71
C PHE A 19 45.84 8.99 -28.55
N VAL A 20 44.95 8.77 -29.47
CA VAL A 20 43.51 9.01 -29.25
C VAL A 20 43.08 7.89 -28.30
N ALA A 21 43.03 8.19 -27.02
CA ALA A 21 42.32 7.37 -26.07
C ALA A 21 40.83 7.42 -26.46
N ILE A 22 40.37 6.38 -27.16
CA ILE A 22 38.94 6.09 -27.26
C ILE A 22 38.53 5.67 -25.86
N GLN A 23 38.08 6.65 -25.05
CA GLN A 23 37.21 6.33 -23.92
C GLN A 23 35.95 5.75 -24.52
N SER A 24 35.85 4.42 -24.54
CA SER A 24 34.57 3.76 -24.59
C SER A 24 33.86 4.19 -23.29
N GLN A 25 33.04 5.21 -23.37
CA GLN A 25 31.93 5.34 -22.45
C GLN A 25 31.14 4.05 -22.68
N ALA A 26 31.28 3.13 -21.74
CA ALA A 26 30.25 2.12 -21.54
C ALA A 26 29.00 2.94 -21.19
N GLU A 27 28.18 3.20 -22.19
CA GLU A 27 26.79 3.56 -21.96
C GLU A 27 26.25 2.43 -21.08
N SER A 28 26.00 2.74 -19.81
CA SER A 28 25.11 1.93 -18.99
C SER A 28 23.86 1.76 -19.84
N PRO A 29 23.27 0.57 -19.90
CA PRO A 29 22.00 0.38 -20.56
C PRO A 29 20.91 1.09 -19.75
N GLU A 30 20.88 2.41 -19.78
CA GLU A 30 19.70 3.19 -19.45
C GLU A 30 18.73 2.98 -20.60
N SER A 31 18.01 1.87 -20.53
CA SER A 31 16.99 1.53 -21.46
C SER A 31 15.86 2.57 -21.38
N ASN A 32 15.58 3.19 -22.51
CA ASN A 32 14.38 3.96 -22.84
C ASN A 32 13.07 3.13 -22.76
N ASP A 33 13.07 1.97 -22.11
CA ASP A 33 11.94 1.03 -22.04
C ASP A 33 11.16 1.16 -20.72
N ARG A 34 11.46 2.16 -19.89
CA ARG A 34 10.77 2.44 -18.64
C ARG A 34 9.86 3.66 -18.76
N ASP A 35 8.92 3.64 -19.69
CA ASP A 35 7.79 4.59 -19.61
C ASP A 35 6.86 4.17 -18.46
N LEU A 36 7.16 4.69 -17.28
CA LEU A 36 6.39 4.44 -16.05
C LEU A 36 5.19 5.36 -15.91
N THR A 37 5.04 6.34 -16.82
CA THR A 37 3.97 7.36 -16.79
C THR A 37 2.98 7.20 -17.92
N GLY A 38 3.17 6.19 -18.80
CA GLY A 38 2.35 5.93 -19.98
C GLY A 38 0.90 5.55 -19.66
N GLU A 39 0.09 5.33 -20.68
CA GLU A 39 -1.34 4.99 -20.63
C GLU A 39 -1.65 3.77 -19.75
N ASN A 40 -0.65 2.98 -19.43
CA ASN A 40 -0.76 1.75 -18.66
C ASN A 40 -0.36 1.89 -17.20
N GLY A 41 -0.53 2.97 -16.51
CA GLY A 41 -0.33 3.22 -15.09
C GLY A 41 0.23 2.08 -14.20
N ILE A 42 0.42 2.36 -12.94
CA ILE A 42 1.03 1.46 -11.93
C ILE A 42 0.40 0.04 -11.87
N LEU A 43 -0.86 -0.12 -12.25
CA LEU A 43 -1.57 -1.42 -12.23
C LEU A 43 -1.11 -2.38 -13.33
N PHE A 44 -0.43 -1.89 -14.37
CA PHE A 44 -0.02 -2.66 -15.54
C PHE A 44 1.50 -2.74 -15.69
N TRP A 45 2.27 -2.32 -14.69
CA TRP A 45 3.72 -2.44 -14.73
C TRP A 45 4.17 -3.89 -14.76
N GLY A 46 5.10 -4.19 -15.66
CA GLY A 46 5.80 -5.46 -15.68
C GLY A 46 6.80 -5.59 -14.51
N PRO A 47 7.39 -6.79 -14.33
CA PRO A 47 8.23 -7.11 -13.17
C PRO A 47 9.37 -6.13 -12.91
N ASP A 48 10.08 -5.66 -13.92
CA ASP A 48 11.21 -4.72 -13.77
C ASP A 48 10.72 -3.30 -13.46
N GLN A 49 9.58 -2.90 -14.05
CA GLN A 49 8.94 -1.62 -13.76
C GLN A 49 8.44 -1.58 -12.30
N GLN A 50 7.89 -2.69 -11.79
CA GLN A 50 7.44 -2.81 -10.40
C GLN A 50 8.61 -2.63 -9.41
N VAL A 51 9.71 -3.37 -9.61
CA VAL A 51 10.89 -3.29 -8.74
C VAL A 51 11.49 -1.89 -8.73
N TYR A 52 11.51 -1.23 -9.88
CA TYR A 52 11.99 0.15 -9.99
C TYR A 52 10.97 1.15 -9.43
N GLY A 53 9.69 1.02 -9.76
CA GLY A 53 8.68 2.05 -9.53
C GLY A 53 8.04 2.01 -8.14
N PHE A 54 7.79 0.81 -7.56
CA PHE A 54 7.12 0.71 -6.26
C PHE A 54 7.84 1.44 -5.12
N PRO A 55 9.18 1.49 -5.05
CA PRO A 55 9.87 2.32 -4.07
C PRO A 55 9.94 3.82 -4.43
N ARG A 56 9.48 4.23 -5.62
CA ARG A 56 9.62 5.59 -6.15
C ARG A 56 8.31 6.32 -6.39
N LEU A 57 7.25 5.94 -5.66
CA LEU A 57 5.91 6.53 -5.86
C LEU A 57 5.93 8.06 -5.85
N ALA A 58 6.65 8.68 -4.89
CA ALA A 58 6.71 10.13 -4.73
C ALA A 58 7.56 10.84 -5.81
N GLU A 59 8.41 10.10 -6.53
CA GLU A 59 9.17 10.62 -7.67
C GLU A 59 8.36 10.59 -8.96
N LEU A 60 7.45 9.61 -9.08
CA LEU A 60 6.71 9.31 -10.31
C LEU A 60 5.31 9.94 -10.35
N TYR A 61 4.70 10.15 -9.18
CA TYR A 61 3.33 10.63 -9.06
C TYR A 61 3.21 11.78 -8.08
N PRO A 62 2.19 12.65 -8.24
CA PRO A 62 1.86 13.64 -7.22
C PRO A 62 1.55 12.96 -5.90
N THR A 63 2.20 13.39 -4.83
CA THR A 63 1.98 12.89 -3.47
C THR A 63 1.93 14.03 -2.47
N ARG A 64 1.42 13.75 -1.30
CA ARG A 64 1.51 14.60 -0.11
C ARG A 64 2.20 13.82 1.00
N SER A 65 3.21 14.43 1.63
CA SER A 65 3.92 13.81 2.74
C SER A 65 3.00 13.68 3.97
N ILE A 66 3.15 12.59 4.70
CA ILE A 66 2.52 12.38 6.01
C ILE A 66 3.59 12.62 7.06
N LYS A 67 3.38 13.61 7.94
CA LYS A 67 4.32 13.86 9.04
C LYS A 67 4.25 12.74 10.06
N GLY A 68 5.41 12.21 10.43
CA GLY A 68 5.58 11.24 11.49
C GLY A 68 6.57 11.74 12.54
N GLN A 69 7.10 10.84 13.34
CA GLN A 69 8.11 11.12 14.35
C GLN A 69 9.48 11.29 13.69
N GLU A 70 10.25 12.30 14.09
CA GLU A 70 11.66 12.44 13.70
C GLU A 70 12.50 11.29 14.26
N VAL A 71 12.19 10.88 15.49
CA VAL A 71 12.73 9.68 16.11
C VAL A 71 11.59 8.67 16.26
N PRO A 72 11.45 7.72 15.33
CA PRO A 72 10.35 6.76 15.37
C PRO A 72 10.47 5.81 16.55
N LEU A 73 9.35 5.15 16.89
CA LEU A 73 9.33 4.09 17.90
C LEU A 73 10.41 3.06 17.60
N GLN A 74 11.35 2.90 18.54
CA GLN A 74 12.41 1.91 18.41
C GLN A 74 11.87 0.53 18.72
N LEU A 75 12.12 -0.41 17.82
CA LEU A 75 11.76 -1.81 17.98
C LEU A 75 13.03 -2.61 18.26
N PRO A 76 13.19 -3.21 19.45
CA PRO A 76 14.31 -4.08 19.74
C PRO A 76 14.40 -5.22 18.71
N ILE A 77 15.61 -5.55 18.28
CA ILE A 77 15.85 -6.62 17.30
C ILE A 77 16.30 -7.87 18.06
N ARG A 78 15.50 -8.94 18.00
CA ARG A 78 15.77 -10.26 18.57
C ARG A 78 15.40 -11.32 17.55
N LEU A 79 16.25 -11.48 16.54
CA LEU A 79 15.99 -12.35 15.40
C LEU A 79 15.85 -13.81 15.83
N SER A 80 14.77 -14.45 15.38
CA SER A 80 14.55 -15.88 15.51
C SER A 80 15.42 -16.65 14.51
N ASN A 81 15.88 -17.84 14.89
CA ASN A 81 16.54 -18.74 13.96
C ASN A 81 15.48 -19.41 13.06
N LEU A 82 15.62 -19.23 11.76
CA LEU A 82 14.71 -19.78 10.75
C LEU A 82 15.28 -20.97 9.97
N ASP A 83 16.43 -21.52 10.37
CA ASP A 83 17.10 -22.62 9.64
C ASP A 83 16.22 -23.87 9.55
N ALA A 84 15.39 -24.12 10.59
CA ALA A 84 14.46 -25.24 10.63
C ALA A 84 13.05 -24.88 10.13
N PHE A 85 12.80 -23.62 9.75
CA PHE A 85 11.48 -23.22 9.26
C PHE A 85 11.22 -23.77 7.88
N SER A 86 10.09 -24.43 7.72
CA SER A 86 9.52 -24.75 6.42
C SER A 86 8.01 -24.83 6.51
N TYR A 87 7.33 -24.64 5.39
CA TYR A 87 5.89 -24.85 5.27
C TYR A 87 5.56 -25.59 3.97
N SER A 88 4.39 -26.24 3.94
CA SER A 88 3.92 -26.98 2.78
C SER A 88 2.81 -26.20 2.08
N TYR A 89 2.93 -26.06 0.75
CA TYR A 89 1.88 -25.54 -0.11
C TYR A 89 1.89 -26.30 -1.45
N ALA A 90 0.71 -26.73 -1.94
CA ALA A 90 0.55 -27.48 -3.18
C ALA A 90 1.55 -28.68 -3.29
N GLU A 91 1.67 -29.48 -2.23
CA GLU A 91 2.56 -30.65 -2.10
C GLU A 91 4.07 -30.32 -2.20
N GLN A 92 4.44 -29.06 -2.12
CA GLN A 92 5.83 -28.61 -2.12
C GLN A 92 6.22 -28.04 -0.74
N ILE A 93 7.48 -28.24 -0.39
CA ILE A 93 8.05 -27.67 0.85
C ILE A 93 8.80 -26.39 0.49
N HIS A 94 8.49 -25.33 1.21
CA HIS A 94 9.07 -24.02 1.02
C HIS A 94 9.79 -23.55 2.30
N THR A 95 10.89 -22.86 2.14
CA THR A 95 11.59 -22.09 3.17
C THR A 95 11.25 -20.60 3.04
N VAL A 96 11.72 -19.76 3.99
CA VAL A 96 11.59 -18.30 3.84
C VAL A 96 12.21 -17.81 2.53
N ASP A 97 13.42 -18.26 2.21
CA ASP A 97 14.14 -17.79 1.02
C ASP A 97 13.44 -18.23 -0.27
N SER A 98 12.97 -19.49 -0.35
CA SER A 98 12.24 -19.96 -1.53
C SER A 98 10.89 -19.25 -1.67
N HIS A 99 10.19 -18.93 -0.57
CA HIS A 99 8.98 -18.12 -0.59
C HIS A 99 9.26 -16.72 -1.13
N MET A 100 10.23 -16.01 -0.54
CA MET A 100 10.58 -14.66 -0.96
C MET A 100 10.95 -14.59 -2.44
N GLN A 101 11.64 -15.62 -2.94
CA GLN A 101 12.01 -15.69 -4.36
C GLN A 101 10.79 -15.94 -5.26
N SER A 102 9.97 -16.95 -4.94
CA SER A 102 8.83 -17.34 -5.77
C SER A 102 7.72 -16.29 -5.77
N GLU A 103 7.49 -15.62 -4.63
CA GLU A 103 6.46 -14.59 -4.46
C GLU A 103 6.99 -13.17 -4.75
N ARG A 104 8.22 -13.04 -5.24
CA ARG A 104 8.83 -11.74 -5.51
C ARG A 104 8.69 -10.79 -4.31
N THR A 105 9.00 -11.29 -3.10
CA THR A 105 8.89 -10.53 -1.86
C THR A 105 10.08 -9.57 -1.72
N ALA A 106 9.78 -8.29 -1.63
CA ALA A 106 10.77 -7.22 -1.44
C ALA A 106 11.08 -6.99 0.05
N GLY A 107 10.10 -7.19 0.93
CA GLY A 107 10.26 -7.02 2.38
C GLY A 107 9.40 -8.00 3.18
N LEU A 108 10.01 -8.61 4.19
CA LEU A 108 9.36 -9.44 5.21
C LEU A 108 9.76 -8.93 6.58
N LEU A 109 8.76 -8.61 7.41
CA LEU A 109 8.95 -8.20 8.80
C LEU A 109 8.02 -8.99 9.71
N VAL A 110 8.53 -9.51 10.80
CA VAL A 110 7.74 -10.09 11.89
C VAL A 110 8.07 -9.36 13.18
N ILE A 111 7.05 -8.85 13.84
CA ILE A 111 7.14 -8.24 15.17
C ILE A 111 6.27 -9.07 16.12
N GLN A 112 6.85 -9.53 17.20
CA GLN A 112 6.15 -10.23 18.28
C GLN A 112 6.56 -9.65 19.61
N ASN A 113 5.58 -9.43 20.51
CA ASN A 113 5.81 -8.83 21.83
C ASN A 113 6.60 -7.50 21.73
N GLY A 114 6.38 -6.70 20.66
CA GLY A 114 7.08 -5.44 20.41
C GLY A 114 8.53 -5.59 19.93
N GLU A 115 9.01 -6.80 19.64
CA GLU A 115 10.37 -7.08 19.17
C GLU A 115 10.39 -7.57 17.73
N ILE A 116 11.38 -7.15 16.94
CA ILE A 116 11.58 -7.66 15.58
C ILE A 116 12.18 -9.07 15.66
N LYS A 117 11.41 -10.07 15.24
CA LYS A 117 11.81 -11.47 15.16
C LYS A 117 12.34 -11.87 13.78
N VAL A 118 11.83 -11.24 12.72
CA VAL A 118 12.31 -11.45 11.36
C VAL A 118 12.35 -10.10 10.64
N GLU A 119 13.41 -9.85 9.91
CA GLU A 119 13.52 -8.72 8.99
C GLU A 119 14.38 -9.16 7.80
N ARG A 120 13.79 -9.23 6.61
CA ARG A 120 14.43 -9.68 5.38
C ARG A 120 14.09 -8.75 4.22
N TYR A 121 15.01 -8.59 3.30
CA TYR A 121 14.87 -7.77 2.10
C TYR A 121 15.24 -8.59 0.86
N GLY A 122 14.44 -8.43 -0.20
CA GLY A 122 14.67 -9.01 -1.53
C GLY A 122 14.49 -7.93 -2.60
N LEU A 123 14.61 -8.29 -3.88
CA LEU A 123 14.39 -7.41 -5.03
C LEU A 123 15.15 -6.07 -4.92
N GLU A 124 16.39 -6.09 -4.42
CA GLU A 124 17.21 -4.88 -4.20
C GLU A 124 16.60 -3.85 -3.22
N HIS A 125 15.52 -4.22 -2.53
CA HIS A 125 14.91 -3.38 -1.52
C HIS A 125 15.75 -3.31 -0.24
N HIS A 126 15.57 -2.26 0.58
CA HIS A 126 16.34 -2.04 1.80
C HIS A 126 15.57 -1.24 2.85
N ALA A 127 16.06 -1.24 4.10
CA ALA A 127 15.38 -0.71 5.28
C ALA A 127 14.88 0.75 5.17
N ASN A 128 15.58 1.58 4.41
CA ASN A 128 15.24 3.00 4.27
C ASN A 128 14.41 3.30 3.02
N ALA A 129 14.25 2.34 2.11
CA ALA A 129 13.44 2.55 0.92
C ALA A 129 11.94 2.47 1.27
N PRO A 130 11.12 3.39 0.79
CA PRO A 130 9.68 3.23 0.87
C PRO A 130 9.22 2.15 -0.11
N TRP A 131 8.00 1.68 0.08
CA TRP A 131 7.31 0.74 -0.82
C TRP A 131 5.84 1.10 -0.87
N VAL A 132 5.20 0.94 -2.02
CA VAL A 132 3.79 1.30 -2.20
C VAL A 132 2.86 0.30 -1.52
N SER A 133 1.83 0.79 -0.83
CA SER A 133 0.90 -0.01 -0.03
C SER A 133 -0.26 -0.61 -0.82
N PHE A 134 -0.59 -0.03 -1.95
CA PHE A 134 -1.88 -0.25 -2.59
C PHE A 134 -3.05 -0.19 -1.58
N SER A 135 -3.93 -1.18 -1.59
CA SER A 135 -5.17 -1.17 -0.78
C SER A 135 -4.98 -1.33 0.73
N VAL A 136 -3.77 -1.62 1.22
CA VAL A 136 -3.45 -1.51 2.66
C VAL A 136 -3.83 -0.12 3.21
N THR A 137 -3.77 0.92 2.37
CA THR A 137 -4.24 2.29 2.71
C THR A 137 -5.68 2.32 3.23
N LYS A 138 -6.58 1.47 2.71
CA LYS A 138 -7.99 1.43 3.14
C LYS A 138 -8.13 1.17 4.64
N SER A 139 -7.29 0.31 5.19
CA SER A 139 -7.29 0.01 6.63
C SER A 139 -6.81 1.20 7.45
N VAL A 140 -5.88 2.02 6.93
CA VAL A 140 -5.52 3.30 7.55
C VAL A 140 -6.72 4.25 7.53
N VAL A 141 -7.44 4.35 6.41
CA VAL A 141 -8.67 5.16 6.30
C VAL A 141 -9.73 4.70 7.31
N SER A 142 -9.90 3.38 7.52
CA SER A 142 -10.75 2.85 8.58
C SER A 142 -10.39 3.41 9.96
N MET A 143 -9.10 3.39 10.31
CA MET A 143 -8.65 3.93 11.59
C MET A 143 -8.90 5.44 11.70
N LEU A 144 -8.78 6.20 10.61
CA LEU A 144 -9.13 7.63 10.60
C LEU A 144 -10.62 7.88 10.85
N PHE A 145 -11.53 6.99 10.40
CA PHE A 145 -12.94 7.07 10.80
C PHE A 145 -13.11 6.87 12.30
N GLY A 146 -12.41 5.92 12.89
CA GLY A 146 -12.42 5.72 14.34
C GLY A 146 -11.96 6.95 15.12
N ALA A 147 -10.97 7.65 14.60
CA ALA A 147 -10.51 8.91 15.17
C ALA A 147 -11.55 10.03 14.99
N ALA A 148 -12.16 10.14 13.81
CA ALA A 148 -13.16 11.17 13.52
C ALA A 148 -14.45 11.00 14.35
N VAL A 149 -14.86 9.76 14.63
CA VAL A 149 -15.95 9.46 15.57
C VAL A 149 -15.56 9.86 17.00
N LYS A 150 -14.35 9.55 17.45
CA LYS A 150 -13.86 9.94 18.78
C LYS A 150 -13.79 11.45 18.95
N ASP A 151 -13.31 12.16 17.94
CA ASP A 151 -13.18 13.62 17.96
C ASP A 151 -14.53 14.33 17.83
N GLY A 152 -15.62 13.61 17.52
CA GLY A 152 -16.96 14.16 17.32
C GLY A 152 -17.16 14.84 15.95
N TYR A 153 -16.26 14.65 15.00
CA TYR A 153 -16.42 15.11 13.62
C TYR A 153 -17.47 14.30 12.83
N ILE A 154 -17.63 13.04 13.20
CA ILE A 154 -18.67 12.14 12.68
C ILE A 154 -19.53 11.71 13.86
N ALA A 155 -20.81 12.08 13.83
CA ALA A 155 -21.75 11.80 14.92
C ALA A 155 -22.14 10.31 14.94
N SER A 156 -22.35 9.72 13.78
CA SER A 156 -22.70 8.31 13.61
C SER A 156 -22.20 7.77 12.28
N ILE A 157 -21.71 6.54 12.26
CA ILE A 157 -21.40 5.83 11.01
C ILE A 157 -22.67 5.34 10.28
N ASP A 158 -23.84 5.44 10.92
CA ASP A 158 -25.14 5.20 10.28
C ASP A 158 -25.65 6.42 9.51
N ASP A 159 -24.98 7.59 9.61
CA ASP A 159 -25.30 8.79 8.83
C ASP A 159 -25.15 8.50 7.33
N PRO A 160 -26.05 8.99 6.46
CA PRO A 160 -25.97 8.78 5.03
C PRO A 160 -24.82 9.59 4.40
N VAL A 161 -24.22 9.03 3.34
CA VAL A 161 -23.16 9.69 2.54
C VAL A 161 -23.59 11.10 2.09
N SER A 162 -24.86 11.28 1.73
CA SER A 162 -25.42 12.54 1.23
C SER A 162 -25.39 13.69 2.25
N ASP A 163 -25.33 13.41 3.55
CA ASP A 163 -25.24 14.45 4.60
C ASP A 163 -23.87 15.13 4.58
N TYR A 164 -22.82 14.40 4.25
CA TYR A 164 -21.46 14.93 4.12
C TYR A 164 -21.15 15.40 2.70
N LEU A 165 -21.68 14.68 1.71
CA LEU A 165 -21.41 14.92 0.28
C LEU A 165 -22.73 15.11 -0.49
N PRO A 166 -23.31 16.31 -0.50
CA PRO A 166 -24.62 16.59 -1.15
C PRO A 166 -24.63 16.26 -2.65
N VAL A 167 -23.48 16.14 -3.30
CA VAL A 167 -23.37 15.71 -4.71
C VAL A 167 -23.98 14.32 -4.93
N PHE A 168 -24.08 13.48 -3.90
CA PHE A 168 -24.69 12.15 -3.95
C PHE A 168 -26.19 12.11 -3.58
N ALA A 169 -26.81 13.23 -3.19
CA ALA A 169 -28.20 13.26 -2.73
C ALA A 169 -29.24 12.69 -3.71
N ASN A 170 -28.97 12.80 -5.04
CA ASN A 170 -29.82 12.25 -6.09
C ASN A 170 -29.07 11.14 -6.87
N SER A 171 -28.51 10.20 -6.16
CA SER A 171 -27.73 9.10 -6.74
C SER A 171 -28.03 7.79 -6.01
N PRO A 172 -27.56 6.64 -6.49
CA PRO A 172 -27.64 5.37 -5.76
C PRO A 172 -26.95 5.38 -4.39
N TYR A 173 -26.18 6.39 -4.06
CA TYR A 173 -25.52 6.55 -2.75
C TYR A 173 -26.31 7.41 -1.76
N ALA A 174 -27.47 7.95 -2.13
CA ALA A 174 -28.19 8.94 -1.31
C ALA A 174 -28.58 8.43 0.08
N ASP A 175 -28.94 7.15 0.20
CA ASP A 175 -29.38 6.46 1.41
C ASP A 175 -28.34 5.42 1.91
N VAL A 176 -27.13 5.41 1.32
CA VAL A 176 -26.04 4.56 1.77
C VAL A 176 -25.39 5.21 2.98
N SER A 177 -25.27 4.48 4.10
CA SER A 177 -24.59 4.98 5.28
C SER A 177 -23.06 4.88 5.16
N ILE A 178 -22.33 5.67 5.95
CA ILE A 178 -20.89 5.53 6.11
C ILE A 178 -20.52 4.09 6.45
N LYS A 179 -21.27 3.44 7.34
CA LYS A 179 -21.06 2.04 7.72
C LYS A 179 -21.11 1.10 6.52
N HIS A 180 -22.10 1.27 5.64
CA HIS A 180 -22.19 0.43 4.43
C HIS A 180 -21.03 0.64 3.47
N ILE A 181 -20.49 1.87 3.39
CA ILE A 181 -19.26 2.15 2.63
C ILE A 181 -18.07 1.41 3.27
N LEU A 182 -17.89 1.53 4.58
CA LEU A 182 -16.79 0.86 5.31
C LEU A 182 -16.87 -0.67 5.18
N GLN A 183 -18.06 -1.22 5.04
CA GLN A 183 -18.31 -2.65 4.86
C GLN A 183 -18.25 -3.12 3.41
N MET A 184 -18.00 -2.24 2.43
CA MET A 184 -18.09 -2.57 1.00
C MET A 184 -19.45 -3.17 0.62
N ALA A 185 -20.53 -2.61 1.17
CA ALA A 185 -21.89 -3.14 1.06
C ALA A 185 -22.92 -2.07 0.68
N SER A 186 -22.56 -1.13 -0.17
CA SER A 186 -23.49 -0.08 -0.65
C SER A 186 -24.65 -0.61 -1.50
N GLY A 187 -24.45 -1.76 -2.14
CA GLY A 187 -25.37 -2.32 -3.13
C GLY A 187 -25.29 -1.64 -4.50
N VAL A 188 -24.28 -0.80 -4.75
CA VAL A 188 -24.01 -0.20 -6.07
C VAL A 188 -23.13 -1.15 -6.88
N ALA A 189 -23.42 -1.28 -8.17
CA ALA A 189 -22.67 -2.15 -9.08
C ALA A 189 -21.22 -1.67 -9.21
N TRP A 190 -20.29 -2.62 -9.17
CA TRP A 190 -18.86 -2.35 -9.33
C TRP A 190 -18.13 -3.60 -9.82
N ASN A 191 -17.17 -3.40 -10.73
CA ASN A 191 -16.24 -4.43 -11.18
C ASN A 191 -14.81 -4.01 -10.76
N GLU A 192 -14.21 -4.78 -9.84
CA GLU A 192 -12.83 -4.56 -9.34
C GLU A 192 -11.81 -5.46 -10.08
N ASP A 193 -12.17 -6.06 -11.22
CA ASP A 193 -11.23 -6.90 -11.98
C ASP A 193 -10.11 -6.07 -12.59
N TYR A 194 -8.91 -6.22 -12.06
CA TYR A 194 -7.71 -5.51 -12.49
C TYR A 194 -7.17 -6.00 -13.86
N ALA A 195 -7.59 -7.18 -14.31
CA ALA A 195 -7.20 -7.75 -15.60
C ALA A 195 -8.17 -7.35 -16.74
N ASP A 196 -9.35 -6.84 -16.41
CA ASP A 196 -10.35 -6.37 -17.37
C ASP A 196 -10.16 -4.87 -17.68
N PRO A 197 -9.72 -4.48 -18.89
CA PRO A 197 -9.59 -3.08 -19.27
C PRO A 197 -10.90 -2.29 -19.22
N ALA A 198 -12.06 -2.97 -19.25
CA ALA A 198 -13.38 -2.36 -19.16
C ALA A 198 -13.90 -2.25 -17.72
N SER A 199 -13.16 -2.77 -16.74
CA SER A 199 -13.57 -2.75 -15.33
C SER A 199 -13.68 -1.33 -14.77
N ASN A 200 -14.48 -1.21 -13.71
CA ASN A 200 -14.66 0.09 -13.03
C ASN A 200 -13.36 0.58 -12.39
N ILE A 201 -12.56 -0.31 -11.79
CA ILE A 201 -11.32 0.08 -11.13
C ILE A 201 -10.29 0.64 -12.12
N VAL A 202 -10.15 0.06 -13.30
CA VAL A 202 -9.22 0.53 -14.34
C VAL A 202 -9.67 1.89 -14.93
N ASN A 203 -10.99 2.11 -15.01
CA ASN A 203 -11.58 3.32 -15.62
C ASN A 203 -11.99 4.39 -14.59
N LEU A 204 -11.70 4.19 -13.29
CA LEU A 204 -12.01 5.16 -12.26
C LEU A 204 -11.14 6.42 -12.41
N PRO A 205 -11.74 7.62 -12.64
CA PRO A 205 -10.95 8.85 -12.71
C PRO A 205 -10.25 9.17 -11.38
N GLY A 206 -8.98 9.55 -11.44
CA GLY A 206 -8.20 9.96 -10.27
C GLY A 206 -8.61 11.32 -9.71
N GLU A 207 -9.08 12.26 -10.55
CA GLU A 207 -9.58 13.56 -10.12
C GLU A 207 -10.92 13.37 -9.39
N GLU A 208 -11.05 13.98 -8.20
CA GLU A 208 -12.14 13.71 -7.25
C GLU A 208 -13.54 13.96 -7.83
N MET A 209 -13.77 15.11 -8.47
CA MET A 209 -15.10 15.45 -9.00
C MET A 209 -15.46 14.61 -10.21
N ALA A 210 -14.49 14.23 -11.02
CA ALA A 210 -14.69 13.27 -12.10
C ALA A 210 -15.00 11.87 -11.55
N GLY A 211 -14.30 11.43 -10.50
CA GLY A 211 -14.59 10.21 -9.77
C GLY A 211 -15.99 10.22 -9.17
N PHE A 212 -16.43 11.29 -8.53
CA PHE A 212 -17.81 11.41 -8.02
C PHE A 212 -18.86 11.34 -9.13
N LYS A 213 -18.59 12.01 -10.26
CA LYS A 213 -19.48 11.92 -11.44
C LYS A 213 -19.55 10.49 -11.97
N TYR A 214 -18.42 9.78 -11.97
CA TYR A 214 -18.38 8.36 -12.35
C TYR A 214 -19.21 7.52 -11.39
N MET A 215 -18.95 7.56 -10.09
CA MET A 215 -19.58 6.75 -9.06
C MET A 215 -21.09 6.96 -8.96
N ARG A 216 -21.56 8.21 -8.98
CA ARG A 216 -22.98 8.53 -8.85
C ARG A 216 -23.85 8.03 -10.01
N ASN A 217 -23.25 7.69 -11.15
CA ASN A 217 -23.94 7.18 -12.35
C ASN A 217 -23.99 5.66 -12.41
N LEU A 218 -23.32 4.95 -11.50
CA LEU A 218 -23.38 3.50 -11.43
C LEU A 218 -24.75 3.05 -10.91
N PRO A 219 -25.32 1.94 -11.44
CA PRO A 219 -26.65 1.49 -11.01
C PRO A 219 -26.61 0.83 -9.64
N ARG A 220 -27.69 0.98 -8.86
CA ARG A 220 -27.93 0.16 -7.68
C ARG A 220 -28.42 -1.22 -8.10
N VAL A 221 -27.81 -2.28 -7.57
CA VAL A 221 -28.14 -3.69 -7.88
C VAL A 221 -28.58 -4.47 -6.66
N ALA A 222 -28.33 -3.95 -5.44
CA ALA A 222 -28.77 -4.56 -4.18
C ALA A 222 -29.16 -3.51 -3.14
N LYS A 223 -29.84 -3.93 -2.08
CA LYS A 223 -30.13 -3.08 -0.93
C LYS A 223 -28.83 -2.83 -0.14
N PRO A 224 -28.56 -1.59 0.33
CA PRO A 224 -27.40 -1.31 1.19
C PRO A 224 -27.37 -2.24 2.40
N GLY A 225 -26.16 -2.69 2.74
CA GLY A 225 -25.90 -3.59 3.87
C GLY A 225 -26.29 -5.04 3.65
N THR A 226 -26.51 -5.51 2.41
CA THR A 226 -26.95 -6.90 2.16
C THR A 226 -25.99 -7.75 1.33
N VAL A 227 -25.16 -7.13 0.50
CA VAL A 227 -24.21 -7.83 -0.39
C VAL A 227 -22.87 -7.13 -0.32
N PHE A 228 -21.85 -7.90 -0.02
CA PHE A 228 -20.47 -7.44 -0.12
C PHE A 228 -20.05 -7.34 -1.58
N ASN A 229 -19.43 -6.23 -1.96
CA ASN A 229 -18.78 -6.06 -3.26
C ASN A 229 -17.60 -5.10 -3.09
N TYR A 230 -16.37 -5.65 -3.11
CA TYR A 230 -15.16 -4.87 -2.93
C TYR A 230 -15.09 -3.73 -3.96
N ASN A 231 -14.94 -2.49 -3.49
CA ASN A 231 -15.11 -1.29 -4.31
C ASN A 231 -14.14 -0.18 -3.90
N THR A 232 -13.05 -0.03 -4.65
CA THR A 232 -12.06 1.03 -4.42
C THR A 232 -12.64 2.44 -4.58
N GLY A 233 -13.62 2.64 -5.48
CA GLY A 233 -14.29 3.92 -5.65
C GLY A 233 -15.02 4.39 -4.39
N GLU A 234 -15.60 3.47 -3.62
CA GLU A 234 -16.25 3.77 -2.33
C GLU A 234 -15.26 4.23 -1.27
N THR A 235 -14.03 3.72 -1.29
CA THR A 235 -13.01 4.22 -0.36
C THR A 235 -12.64 5.67 -0.66
N ASN A 236 -12.68 6.10 -1.94
CA ASN A 236 -12.49 7.51 -2.27
C ASN A 236 -13.66 8.38 -1.80
N ILE A 237 -14.90 7.88 -1.86
CA ILE A 237 -16.05 8.53 -1.22
C ILE A 237 -15.83 8.65 0.29
N ALA A 238 -15.38 7.58 0.94
CA ALA A 238 -15.03 7.58 2.37
C ALA A 238 -13.98 8.64 2.71
N GLY A 239 -12.90 8.73 1.93
CA GLY A 239 -11.86 9.76 2.11
C GLY A 239 -12.40 11.18 1.98
N ALA A 240 -13.31 11.42 1.04
CA ALA A 240 -13.95 12.71 0.88
C ALA A 240 -14.89 13.06 2.06
N ILE A 241 -15.62 12.08 2.60
CA ILE A 241 -16.44 12.25 3.83
C ILE A 241 -15.52 12.68 4.99
N LEU A 242 -14.41 11.97 5.19
CA LEU A 242 -13.45 12.32 6.24
C LEU A 242 -12.92 13.76 6.07
N ARG A 243 -12.42 14.13 4.89
CA ARG A 243 -11.92 15.49 4.63
C ARG A 243 -12.99 16.55 4.91
N LYS A 244 -14.23 16.28 4.50
CA LYS A 244 -15.35 17.19 4.73
C LYS A 244 -15.65 17.33 6.22
N ALA A 245 -15.68 16.22 6.95
CA ALA A 245 -15.99 16.19 8.38
C ALA A 245 -14.89 16.86 9.21
N VAL A 246 -13.61 16.52 8.96
CA VAL A 246 -12.49 17.00 9.78
C VAL A 246 -11.95 18.37 9.34
N GLY A 247 -12.31 18.86 8.16
CA GLY A 247 -11.86 20.14 7.62
C GLY A 247 -10.35 20.20 7.28
N LYS A 248 -9.71 19.05 7.06
CA LYS A 248 -8.27 18.90 6.75
C LYS A 248 -8.08 17.90 5.62
N ASN A 249 -6.89 17.90 5.00
CA ASN A 249 -6.49 16.80 4.12
C ASN A 249 -6.23 15.52 4.93
N LEU A 250 -6.27 14.35 4.25
CA LEU A 250 -6.11 13.06 4.94
C LEU A 250 -4.70 12.86 5.48
N SER A 251 -3.67 13.36 4.80
CA SER A 251 -2.26 13.24 5.24
C SER A 251 -2.03 13.94 6.57
N ASP A 252 -2.57 15.16 6.76
CA ASP A 252 -2.47 15.87 8.02
C ASP A 252 -3.25 15.18 9.13
N TYR A 253 -4.45 14.67 8.82
CA TYR A 253 -5.24 13.95 9.80
C TYR A 253 -4.63 12.59 10.16
N ALA A 254 -4.08 11.86 9.19
CA ALA A 254 -3.32 10.64 9.43
C ALA A 254 -2.07 10.90 10.29
N SER A 255 -1.37 12.00 10.03
CA SER A 255 -0.25 12.44 10.86
C SER A 255 -0.66 12.55 12.33
N GLU A 256 -1.75 13.29 12.62
CA GLU A 256 -2.22 13.56 13.99
C GLU A 256 -2.74 12.32 14.71
N LYS A 257 -3.43 11.42 13.99
CA LYS A 257 -4.22 10.34 14.58
C LYS A 257 -3.60 8.95 14.51
N VAL A 258 -2.69 8.73 13.57
CA VAL A 258 -2.07 7.42 13.35
C VAL A 258 -0.54 7.50 13.40
N PHE A 259 0.07 8.39 12.62
CA PHE A 259 1.52 8.37 12.44
C PHE A 259 2.29 8.85 13.66
N LEU A 260 1.93 10.01 14.19
CA LEU A 260 2.56 10.54 15.41
C LEU A 260 2.26 9.67 16.64
N PRO A 261 1.01 9.27 16.93
CA PRO A 261 0.71 8.38 18.05
C PRO A 261 1.31 6.97 17.91
N GLY A 262 1.37 6.44 16.68
CA GLY A 262 1.95 5.13 16.37
C GLY A 262 3.48 5.09 16.34
N GLY A 263 4.14 6.24 16.57
CA GLY A 263 5.61 6.30 16.51
C GLY A 263 6.18 6.01 15.11
N ILE A 264 5.42 6.28 14.05
CA ILE A 264 5.80 6.02 12.66
C ILE A 264 6.75 7.13 12.20
N SER A 265 7.71 6.80 11.32
CA SER A 265 8.72 7.77 10.88
C SER A 265 8.16 8.85 9.95
N ASN A 266 8.95 9.91 9.75
CA ASN A 266 8.59 11.08 8.93
C ASN A 266 8.97 10.88 7.44
N THR A 267 8.74 9.70 6.87
CA THR A 267 9.17 9.37 5.50
C THR A 267 8.04 8.97 4.56
N ALA A 268 6.80 8.88 5.07
CA ALA A 268 5.68 8.39 4.29
C ALA A 268 5.07 9.48 3.39
N ASN A 269 4.54 9.04 2.25
CA ASN A 269 3.82 9.87 1.30
C ASN A 269 2.49 9.22 0.91
N TRP A 270 1.48 10.02 0.61
CA TRP A 270 0.18 9.56 0.13
C TRP A 270 -0.08 10.06 -1.29
N LEU A 271 -0.44 9.14 -2.19
CA LEU A 271 -0.78 9.42 -3.58
C LEU A 271 -1.94 10.43 -3.67
N LEU A 272 -1.82 11.42 -4.55
CA LEU A 272 -2.90 12.34 -4.89
C LEU A 272 -3.60 11.90 -6.18
N GLY A 273 -4.91 12.10 -6.24
CA GLY A 273 -5.71 11.80 -7.42
C GLY A 273 -5.41 12.71 -8.62
N ALA A 274 -4.81 13.88 -8.37
CA ALA A 274 -4.33 14.82 -9.38
C ALA A 274 -3.26 15.74 -8.76
N PRO A 275 -2.43 16.43 -9.56
CA PRO A 275 -1.51 17.45 -9.04
C PRO A 275 -2.25 18.49 -8.19
N ASN A 276 -1.76 18.72 -6.95
CA ASN A 276 -2.39 19.58 -5.94
C ASN A 276 -3.82 19.18 -5.53
N GLY A 277 -4.23 17.95 -5.87
CA GLY A 277 -5.53 17.39 -5.54
C GLY A 277 -5.61 16.82 -4.13
N ASN A 278 -6.62 16.00 -3.92
CA ASN A 278 -6.87 15.27 -2.69
C ASN A 278 -6.21 13.89 -2.72
N GLU A 279 -5.93 13.32 -1.54
CA GLU A 279 -5.40 11.98 -1.40
C GLU A 279 -6.37 10.96 -2.00
N PHE A 280 -5.84 10.00 -2.75
CA PHE A 280 -6.58 8.86 -3.27
C PHE A 280 -6.75 7.84 -2.14
N ALA A 281 -7.91 7.86 -1.47
CA ALA A 281 -8.11 7.13 -0.22
C ALA A 281 -8.15 5.61 -0.39
N GLY A 282 -8.46 5.11 -1.60
CA GLY A 282 -8.45 3.69 -1.92
C GLY A 282 -7.05 3.09 -2.09
N CYS A 283 -6.02 3.94 -2.21
CA CYS A 283 -4.61 3.63 -2.48
C CYS A 283 -3.82 4.92 -2.23
N CYS A 284 -2.67 5.04 -2.24
CA CYS A 284 -1.47 4.29 -2.01
C CYS A 284 -0.63 5.13 -1.05
N ILE A 285 -0.46 4.69 0.16
CA ILE A 285 0.58 5.21 1.03
C ILE A 285 1.89 4.56 0.59
N SER A 286 3.00 5.29 0.65
CA SER A 286 4.34 4.77 0.44
C SER A 286 5.12 4.98 1.73
N ALA A 287 5.63 3.90 2.33
CA ALA A 287 6.36 3.91 3.59
C ALA A 287 7.41 2.79 3.62
N ASN A 288 8.39 2.85 4.51
CA ASN A 288 9.37 1.78 4.66
C ASN A 288 8.76 0.55 5.40
N LEU A 289 9.43 -0.59 5.32
CA LEU A 289 8.96 -1.86 5.87
C LEU A 289 8.64 -1.77 7.38
N ARG A 290 9.52 -1.15 8.17
CA ARG A 290 9.31 -1.01 9.62
C ARG A 290 8.13 -0.09 9.95
N ASP A 291 7.84 0.89 9.11
CA ASP A 291 6.69 1.78 9.30
C ASP A 291 5.36 1.07 9.02
N TYR A 292 5.32 0.14 8.06
CA TYR A 292 4.17 -0.78 7.94
C TYR A 292 4.02 -1.65 9.18
N GLY A 293 5.13 -2.13 9.76
CA GLY A 293 5.10 -2.81 11.05
C GLY A 293 4.51 -1.95 12.17
N ARG A 294 4.88 -0.66 12.26
CA ARG A 294 4.33 0.27 13.25
C ARG A 294 2.84 0.57 13.02
N ILE A 295 2.39 0.65 11.77
CA ILE A 295 0.95 0.74 11.44
C ILE A 295 0.21 -0.50 11.96
N GLY A 296 0.76 -1.69 11.76
CA GLY A 296 0.21 -2.94 12.31
C GLY A 296 0.19 -2.95 13.85
N LEU A 297 1.27 -2.53 14.50
CA LEU A 297 1.33 -2.40 15.95
C LEU A 297 0.32 -1.38 16.50
N PHE A 298 0.12 -0.27 15.80
CA PHE A 298 -0.91 0.70 16.16
C PHE A 298 -2.31 0.08 16.11
N ALA A 299 -2.63 -0.68 15.05
CA ALA A 299 -3.90 -1.40 14.95
C ALA A 299 -4.04 -2.45 16.07
N LEU A 300 -2.99 -3.23 16.33
CA LEU A 300 -2.95 -4.25 17.39
C LEU A 300 -3.19 -3.64 18.78
N GLN A 301 -2.46 -2.59 19.13
CA GLN A 301 -2.60 -1.92 20.44
C GLN A 301 -4.00 -1.33 20.66
N ASN A 302 -4.63 -0.83 19.59
CA ASN A 302 -5.98 -0.29 19.65
C ASN A 302 -7.07 -1.38 19.58
N SER A 303 -6.72 -2.64 19.29
CA SER A 303 -7.65 -3.78 19.35
C SER A 303 -7.68 -4.45 20.74
N GLN A 304 -6.59 -4.36 21.50
CA GLN A 304 -6.44 -5.05 22.80
C GLN A 304 -7.12 -4.34 23.96
N ALA A 305 -7.26 -3.02 23.94
CA ALA A 305 -7.88 -2.28 25.04
C ALA A 305 -8.52 -0.97 24.61
N SER A 306 -9.65 -0.65 25.23
CA SER A 306 -10.23 0.70 25.21
C SER A 306 -9.40 1.61 26.11
N SER A 307 -8.21 2.02 25.65
CA SER A 307 -7.42 3.01 26.40
C SER A 307 -8.05 4.40 26.26
N PRO A 308 -8.24 5.16 27.34
CA PRO A 308 -8.67 6.56 27.26
C PRO A 308 -7.73 7.42 26.39
N SER A 309 -6.45 7.04 26.30
CA SER A 309 -5.43 7.71 25.48
C SER A 309 -5.42 7.26 24.02
N SER A 310 -6.14 6.19 23.65
CA SER A 310 -6.26 5.77 22.25
C SER A 310 -6.77 6.94 21.40
N PRO A 311 -6.22 7.21 20.22
CA PRO A 311 -6.77 8.20 19.30
C PRO A 311 -8.07 7.75 18.63
N LEU A 312 -8.43 6.46 18.73
CA LEU A 312 -9.64 5.88 18.13
C LEU A 312 -10.81 5.86 19.13
N ALA A 313 -12.03 5.86 18.62
CA ALA A 313 -13.23 5.66 19.43
C ALA A 313 -13.17 4.32 20.19
N PRO A 314 -13.77 4.25 21.39
CA PRO A 314 -13.81 3.00 22.15
C PRO A 314 -14.35 1.84 21.31
N ASN A 315 -13.70 0.70 21.38
CA ASN A 315 -14.05 -0.52 20.65
C ASN A 315 -14.05 -0.37 19.11
N TRP A 316 -13.41 0.67 18.56
CA TRP A 316 -13.41 0.88 17.11
C TRP A 316 -12.79 -0.28 16.34
N MET A 317 -11.61 -0.75 16.77
CA MET A 317 -10.97 -1.89 16.11
C MET A 317 -11.79 -3.17 16.25
N GLN A 318 -12.45 -3.39 17.39
CA GLN A 318 -13.35 -4.53 17.56
C GLN A 318 -14.54 -4.46 16.60
N GLN A 319 -15.15 -3.28 16.42
CA GLN A 319 -16.21 -3.07 15.42
C GLN A 319 -15.68 -3.25 14.00
N SER A 320 -14.50 -2.72 13.70
CA SER A 320 -13.86 -2.80 12.38
C SER A 320 -13.49 -4.22 11.98
N THR A 321 -13.27 -5.10 12.95
CA THR A 321 -12.95 -6.53 12.75
C THR A 321 -14.13 -7.45 13.04
N THR A 322 -15.35 -6.91 13.05
CA THR A 322 -16.58 -7.69 13.08
C THR A 322 -17.06 -7.95 11.65
N PRO A 323 -17.46 -9.18 11.31
CA PRO A 323 -17.95 -9.53 9.98
C PRO A 323 -19.06 -8.62 9.45
N SER A 324 -18.96 -8.25 8.19
CA SER A 324 -19.96 -7.48 7.47
C SER A 324 -21.15 -8.33 7.02
N PRO A 325 -22.36 -7.82 6.97
CA PRO A 325 -23.47 -8.54 6.38
C PRO A 325 -23.15 -8.97 4.94
N GLY A 326 -23.38 -10.25 4.65
CA GLY A 326 -23.16 -10.82 3.32
C GLY A 326 -21.77 -11.37 3.02
N TYR A 327 -20.77 -11.14 3.91
CA TYR A 327 -19.45 -11.77 3.80
C TYR A 327 -18.68 -11.75 5.12
N ASP A 328 -18.43 -12.92 5.69
CA ASP A 328 -17.77 -13.05 6.98
C ASP A 328 -16.26 -12.70 6.94
N GLY A 329 -15.65 -12.67 5.77
CA GLY A 329 -14.24 -12.38 5.57
C GLY A 329 -13.87 -10.89 5.53
N TYR A 330 -14.82 -9.95 5.78
CA TYR A 330 -14.54 -8.51 5.69
C TYR A 330 -15.28 -7.69 6.74
N GLY A 331 -14.60 -6.70 7.30
CA GLY A 331 -15.15 -5.73 8.25
C GLY A 331 -15.11 -4.29 7.72
N PHE A 332 -14.70 -3.33 8.54
CA PHE A 332 -14.54 -1.93 8.11
C PHE A 332 -13.16 -1.73 7.47
N PHE A 333 -13.06 -2.07 6.18
CA PHE A 333 -11.79 -2.04 5.41
C PHE A 333 -10.68 -2.93 5.99
N TRP A 334 -11.05 -4.02 6.62
CA TRP A 334 -10.15 -5.07 7.10
C TRP A 334 -10.61 -6.43 6.61
N TRP A 335 -9.66 -7.25 6.15
CA TRP A 335 -9.87 -8.66 5.84
C TRP A 335 -9.83 -9.48 7.13
N LEU A 336 -10.74 -10.41 7.27
CA LEU A 336 -10.94 -11.20 8.50
C LEU A 336 -10.70 -12.68 8.24
N THR A 337 -10.28 -13.40 9.30
CA THR A 337 -10.22 -14.85 9.32
C THR A 337 -11.07 -15.39 10.47
N ASP A 338 -11.42 -16.67 10.41
CA ASP A 338 -12.23 -17.35 11.44
C ASP A 338 -11.56 -17.38 12.83
N SER A 339 -10.26 -17.18 12.88
CA SER A 339 -9.47 -17.22 14.13
C SER A 339 -9.41 -15.91 14.90
N GLY A 340 -10.10 -14.87 14.46
CA GLY A 340 -10.00 -13.52 15.06
C GLY A 340 -8.73 -12.75 14.66
N VAL A 341 -8.03 -13.25 13.68
CA VAL A 341 -6.91 -12.58 13.02
C VAL A 341 -7.47 -11.69 11.91
N TYR A 342 -6.87 -10.54 11.68
CA TYR A 342 -7.27 -9.62 10.62
C TYR A 342 -6.07 -9.07 9.86
N SER A 343 -6.30 -8.61 8.64
CA SER A 343 -5.23 -8.08 7.81
C SER A 343 -5.67 -6.90 6.95
N ALA A 344 -4.73 -5.99 6.70
CA ALA A 344 -4.79 -5.05 5.59
C ALA A 344 -4.11 -5.71 4.39
N GLN A 345 -4.77 -5.69 3.23
CA GLN A 345 -4.25 -6.33 2.03
C GLN A 345 -4.25 -5.36 0.85
N GLY A 346 -3.25 -5.47 -0.02
CA GLY A 346 -3.12 -4.70 -1.24
C GLY A 346 -2.67 -5.59 -2.40
N VAL A 347 -3.11 -5.22 -3.59
CA VAL A 347 -2.70 -5.92 -4.82
C VAL A 347 -1.18 -5.98 -4.94
N PHE A 348 -0.69 -6.90 -5.75
CA PHE A 348 0.73 -7.26 -5.90
C PHE A 348 1.39 -7.79 -4.63
N GLY A 349 0.60 -8.30 -3.63
CA GLY A 349 1.10 -8.99 -2.46
C GLY A 349 1.56 -8.10 -1.31
N GLN A 350 0.80 -7.07 -0.99
CA GLN A 350 1.04 -6.25 0.19
C GLN A 350 0.17 -6.73 1.35
N PHE A 351 0.77 -7.01 2.51
CA PHE A 351 0.04 -7.46 3.70
C PHE A 351 0.55 -6.77 4.96
N ILE A 352 -0.38 -6.39 5.83
CA ILE A 352 -0.16 -6.21 7.26
C ILE A 352 -1.12 -7.18 7.96
N PHE A 353 -0.59 -8.24 8.47
CA PHE A 353 -1.32 -9.27 9.21
C PHE A 353 -1.19 -8.98 10.71
N VAL A 354 -2.29 -9.02 11.44
CA VAL A 354 -2.36 -8.70 12.86
C VAL A 354 -3.05 -9.81 13.61
N ASP A 355 -2.36 -10.40 14.59
CA ASP A 355 -2.90 -11.36 15.52
C ASP A 355 -2.79 -10.83 16.95
N ALA A 356 -3.90 -10.28 17.43
CA ALA A 356 -3.95 -9.67 18.76
C ALA A 356 -3.83 -10.68 19.90
N ASN A 357 -4.15 -11.96 19.66
CA ASN A 357 -4.07 -13.01 20.67
C ASN A 357 -2.62 -13.45 20.92
N ARG A 358 -1.76 -13.30 19.89
CA ARG A 358 -0.35 -13.70 19.93
C ARG A 358 0.62 -12.52 20.01
N ASP A 359 0.10 -11.29 20.16
CA ASP A 359 0.85 -10.02 20.11
C ASP A 359 1.79 -9.95 18.90
N LEU A 360 1.25 -10.27 17.72
CA LEU A 360 2.02 -10.54 16.51
C LEU A 360 1.56 -9.64 15.35
N VAL A 361 2.55 -9.08 14.63
CA VAL A 361 2.37 -8.39 13.36
C VAL A 361 3.31 -8.99 12.32
N ILE A 362 2.80 -9.34 11.14
CA ILE A 362 3.61 -9.77 9.99
C ILE A 362 3.32 -8.82 8.83
N VAL A 363 4.39 -8.34 8.20
CA VAL A 363 4.31 -7.48 7.01
C VAL A 363 4.98 -8.18 5.84
N LEU A 364 4.28 -8.22 4.71
CA LEU A 364 4.85 -8.57 3.40
C LEU A 364 4.73 -7.37 2.45
N GLN A 365 5.80 -7.11 1.73
CA GLN A 365 5.87 -6.21 0.58
C GLN A 365 6.34 -7.03 -0.60
N SER A 366 5.50 -7.19 -1.61
CA SER A 366 5.82 -8.01 -2.78
C SER A 366 5.59 -7.25 -4.09
N ALA A 367 6.08 -7.83 -5.17
CA ALA A 367 5.89 -7.38 -6.53
C ALA A 367 5.38 -8.56 -7.38
N TRP A 368 4.19 -9.09 -7.07
CA TRP A 368 3.57 -10.16 -7.83
C TRP A 368 3.44 -9.77 -9.30
N PRO A 369 3.54 -10.73 -10.22
CA PRO A 369 3.45 -10.43 -11.65
C PRO A 369 2.08 -9.91 -12.08
N GLU A 370 1.05 -10.18 -11.30
CA GLU A 370 -0.34 -9.77 -11.52
C GLU A 370 -0.86 -9.02 -10.28
N ALA A 371 -1.77 -8.08 -10.49
CA ALA A 371 -2.37 -7.32 -9.39
C ALA A 371 -3.07 -8.24 -8.39
N TRP A 372 -3.78 -9.25 -8.88
CA TRP A 372 -4.46 -10.26 -8.08
C TRP A 372 -4.27 -11.66 -8.68
N ASN A 373 -3.94 -12.62 -7.84
CA ASN A 373 -3.87 -14.02 -8.20
C ASN A 373 -4.18 -14.87 -6.97
N THR A 374 -5.23 -15.69 -7.06
CA THR A 374 -5.72 -16.49 -5.91
C THR A 374 -4.69 -17.51 -5.42
N ASP A 375 -3.87 -18.09 -6.30
CA ASP A 375 -2.83 -19.04 -5.88
C ASP A 375 -1.73 -18.35 -5.09
N LEU A 376 -1.26 -17.19 -5.57
CA LEU A 376 -0.26 -16.37 -4.87
C LEU A 376 -0.79 -15.90 -3.50
N GLU A 377 -2.06 -15.47 -3.43
CA GLU A 377 -2.69 -15.09 -2.16
C GLU A 377 -2.74 -16.26 -1.18
N ASN A 378 -3.26 -17.42 -1.61
CA ASN A 378 -3.34 -18.61 -0.75
C ASN A 378 -1.96 -19.05 -0.26
N ARG A 379 -0.95 -18.96 -1.10
CA ARG A 379 0.44 -19.28 -0.73
C ARG A 379 0.99 -18.27 0.28
N ALA A 380 0.76 -16.97 0.08
CA ALA A 380 1.16 -15.95 1.03
C ALA A 380 0.47 -16.13 2.39
N LEU A 381 -0.84 -16.41 2.43
CA LEU A 381 -1.58 -16.66 3.66
C LEU A 381 -1.11 -17.93 4.36
N SER A 382 -0.81 -19.00 3.60
CA SER A 382 -0.24 -20.24 4.15
C SER A 382 1.14 -20.01 4.76
N PHE A 383 1.98 -19.22 4.09
CA PHE A 383 3.29 -18.82 4.61
C PHE A 383 3.17 -17.99 5.89
N ILE A 384 2.32 -16.96 5.89
CA ILE A 384 2.10 -16.08 7.04
C ILE A 384 1.62 -16.91 8.25
N GLY A 385 0.65 -17.79 8.05
CA GLY A 385 0.12 -18.66 9.12
C GLY A 385 1.20 -19.58 9.70
N ALA A 386 1.94 -20.29 8.84
CA ALA A 386 3.01 -21.18 9.27
C ALA A 386 4.16 -20.43 9.98
N LEU A 387 4.53 -19.24 9.46
CA LEU A 387 5.57 -18.41 10.08
C LEU A 387 5.12 -17.89 11.45
N ALA A 388 3.86 -17.47 11.57
CA ALA A 388 3.27 -17.06 12.84
C ALA A 388 3.34 -18.18 13.88
N ASP A 389 2.94 -19.39 13.51
CA ASP A 389 2.99 -20.57 14.40
C ASP A 389 4.42 -20.90 14.81
N TYR A 390 5.36 -20.85 13.87
CA TYR A 390 6.78 -21.14 14.13
C TYR A 390 7.42 -20.15 15.10
N ILE A 391 7.17 -18.85 14.90
CA ILE A 391 7.73 -17.79 15.76
C ILE A 391 7.18 -17.90 17.16
N VAL A 392 5.87 -18.12 17.33
CA VAL A 392 5.23 -18.26 18.65
C VAL A 392 5.68 -19.51 19.38
N ALA A 393 5.96 -20.61 18.67
CA ALA A 393 6.46 -21.86 19.29
C ALA A 393 7.93 -21.79 19.71
N GLY A 394 8.70 -20.87 19.13
CA GLY A 394 10.14 -20.72 19.39
C GLY A 394 10.49 -19.78 20.55
N ASP A 395 9.51 -19.03 21.09
CA ASP A 395 9.62 -18.20 22.27
C ASP A 395 9.17 -18.97 23.52
#